data_442478acdc2b299edd41e3a475076620
#
_entry.id   442478acdc2b299edd41e3a475076620
#
_cell.length_a   1.000
_cell.length_b   1.000
_cell.length_c   1.000
_cell.angle_alpha   90.00
_cell.angle_beta   90.00
_cell.angle_gamma   90.00
#
_symmetry.space_group_name_H-M   'P 1'
#
loop_
_entity.id
_entity.type
_entity.pdbx_description
1 polymer ?
#
loop_
_entity_poly.entity_id
_entity_poly.type
_entity_poly.pdbx_seq_one_letter_code
_entity_poly.pdbx_strand_id
1 'polypeptide(L)'
;FTKLCQDNVTAGGESLWEIPFSAGRGRVLYTWGLKHNAKDQYTQQAQGGVNRAVPTLYYDYDSEDIRRDITVVPYEWSKTLTNGNASVTLSGLNKMCFGKLRYEWMNRIVTSTNDDGVNWQYMRLADVYLMAAEAENELGNTSAAWTYMKPVLDRALPAAKVAALQTKYTANQQAF
;
A
#
# COMPACT_ATOMS: atom_id res chain seq x y z
N PHE A 1 -3.07 -5.26 -4.26
CA PHE A 1 -1.94 -5.24 -3.29
C PHE A 1 -1.59 -6.64 -2.77
N THR A 2 -2.55 -7.48 -2.44
CA THR A 2 -2.30 -8.84 -1.91
C THR A 2 -1.28 -9.62 -2.76
N LYS A 3 -1.42 -9.59 -4.08
CA LYS A 3 -0.48 -10.26 -4.99
C LYS A 3 0.93 -9.68 -4.94
N LEU A 4 1.09 -8.40 -4.67
CA LEU A 4 2.40 -7.74 -4.60
C LEU A 4 3.20 -8.11 -3.34
N CYS A 5 2.54 -8.71 -2.34
CA CYS A 5 3.14 -9.13 -1.08
C CYS A 5 3.52 -10.62 -1.05
N GLN A 6 3.39 -11.33 -2.16
CA GLN A 6 3.70 -12.76 -2.25
C GLN A 6 5.12 -12.98 -2.74
N ASP A 7 5.71 -14.12 -2.32
CA ASP A 7 7.04 -14.54 -2.79
C ASP A 7 7.05 -14.78 -4.30
N ASN A 8 8.17 -14.48 -4.91
CA ASN A 8 8.45 -14.80 -6.31
C ASN A 8 7.37 -14.28 -7.27
N VAL A 9 6.76 -13.15 -6.97
CA VAL A 9 5.83 -12.49 -7.89
C VAL A 9 6.60 -12.06 -9.13
N THR A 10 6.15 -12.52 -10.29
CA THR A 10 6.73 -12.12 -11.57
C THR A 10 6.20 -10.73 -11.95
N ALA A 11 7.09 -9.85 -12.38
CA ALA A 11 6.72 -8.57 -12.94
C ALA A 11 5.78 -8.76 -14.14
N GLY A 12 4.82 -7.86 -14.28
CA GLY A 12 3.83 -7.88 -15.36
C GLY A 12 2.54 -7.21 -14.92
N GLY A 13 1.65 -6.95 -15.87
CA GLY A 13 0.43 -6.23 -15.61
C GLY A 13 0.70 -4.83 -15.07
N GLU A 14 0.43 -4.61 -13.80
CA GLU A 14 0.64 -3.30 -13.15
C GLU A 14 2.10 -3.06 -12.76
N SER A 15 2.89 -4.10 -12.47
CA SER A 15 4.31 -3.95 -12.11
C SER A 15 5.16 -3.83 -13.38
N LEU A 16 5.83 -2.70 -13.54
CA LEU A 16 6.68 -2.41 -14.70
C LEU A 16 8.15 -2.61 -14.38
N TRP A 17 8.57 -2.28 -13.17
CA TRP A 17 9.93 -2.47 -12.71
C TRP A 17 9.95 -2.75 -11.22
N GLU A 18 10.64 -3.82 -10.85
CA GLU A 18 10.80 -4.22 -9.46
C GLU A 18 12.22 -4.76 -9.23
N ILE A 19 12.67 -4.63 -7.99
CA ILE A 19 13.92 -5.23 -7.53
C ILE A 19 13.55 -6.60 -6.94
N PRO A 20 13.94 -7.71 -7.58
CA PRO A 20 13.55 -9.03 -7.14
C PRO A 20 14.34 -9.49 -5.91
N PHE A 21 13.65 -10.14 -5.00
CA PHE A 21 14.23 -10.89 -3.89
C PHE A 21 13.81 -12.36 -4.02
N SER A 22 14.75 -13.27 -3.77
CA SER A 22 14.42 -14.69 -3.72
C SER A 22 13.73 -15.07 -2.40
N ALA A 23 12.99 -16.16 -2.40
CA ALA A 23 12.43 -16.73 -1.18
C ALA A 23 13.50 -16.90 -0.11
N GLY A 24 13.17 -16.56 1.13
CA GLY A 24 14.13 -16.60 2.25
C GLY A 24 15.14 -15.44 2.24
N ARG A 25 14.96 -14.43 1.42
CA ARG A 25 15.83 -13.26 1.33
C ARG A 25 15.01 -11.96 1.38
N GLY A 26 15.61 -10.92 1.93
CA GLY A 26 15.02 -9.60 2.00
C GLY A 26 14.48 -9.26 3.39
N ARG A 27 14.25 -7.95 3.60
CA ARG A 27 13.73 -7.37 4.84
C ARG A 27 12.66 -6.32 4.57
N VAL A 28 11.99 -6.40 3.43
CA VAL A 28 10.99 -5.42 3.01
C VAL A 28 9.80 -5.45 3.97
N LEU A 29 9.25 -6.64 4.24
CA LEU A 29 8.18 -6.82 5.22
C LEU A 29 8.62 -6.45 6.64
N TYR A 30 9.82 -6.86 7.05
CA TYR A 30 10.33 -6.53 8.38
C TYR A 30 10.42 -5.01 8.58
N THR A 31 10.89 -4.30 7.58
CA THR A 31 11.13 -2.85 7.67
C THR A 31 9.84 -2.04 7.49
N TRP A 32 9.00 -2.40 6.51
CA TRP A 32 7.88 -1.60 6.06
C TRP A 32 6.51 -2.28 6.26
N GLY A 33 6.49 -3.51 6.74
CA GLY A 33 5.27 -4.27 6.92
C GLY A 33 4.54 -3.98 8.22
N LEU A 34 3.32 -4.49 8.29
CA LEU A 34 2.48 -4.42 9.48
C LEU A 34 3.13 -5.14 10.67
N LYS A 35 2.96 -4.58 11.87
CA LYS A 35 3.56 -5.12 13.10
C LYS A 35 2.83 -6.37 13.59
N HIS A 36 3.62 -7.41 13.85
CA HIS A 36 3.26 -8.60 14.62
C HIS A 36 4.06 -8.63 15.92
N ASN A 37 3.39 -8.66 17.07
CA ASN A 37 4.02 -8.52 18.37
C ASN A 37 4.49 -9.85 18.99
N ALA A 38 4.16 -10.98 18.37
CA ALA A 38 4.58 -12.32 18.80
C ALA A 38 4.68 -13.25 17.58
N LYS A 39 5.12 -14.49 17.82
CA LYS A 39 4.83 -15.61 16.92
C LYS A 39 3.32 -15.80 16.86
N ASP A 40 2.77 -15.94 15.65
CA ASP A 40 1.36 -16.12 15.41
C ASP A 40 1.09 -16.99 14.17
N GLN A 41 -0.13 -16.93 13.64
CA GLN A 41 -0.54 -17.71 12.47
C GLN A 41 0.16 -17.33 11.16
N TYR A 42 0.87 -16.21 11.11
CA TYR A 42 1.52 -15.66 9.91
C TYR A 42 3.04 -15.61 10.02
N THR A 43 3.55 -15.51 11.23
CA THR A 43 5.00 -15.38 11.49
C THR A 43 5.46 -16.28 12.61
N GLN A 44 6.73 -16.73 12.55
CA GLN A 44 7.33 -17.57 13.59
C GLN A 44 7.90 -16.77 14.77
N GLN A 45 7.90 -15.44 14.68
CA GLN A 45 8.39 -14.52 15.72
C GLN A 45 7.80 -13.12 15.56
N ALA A 46 8.00 -12.25 16.55
CA ALA A 46 7.62 -10.84 16.43
C ALA A 46 8.37 -10.18 15.27
N GLN A 47 7.65 -9.52 14.36
CA GLN A 47 8.19 -8.95 13.13
C GLN A 47 7.43 -7.69 12.68
N GLY A 48 8.00 -6.99 11.69
CA GLY A 48 7.35 -5.83 11.05
C GLY A 48 7.32 -4.57 11.92
N GLY A 49 6.82 -3.50 11.35
CA GLY A 49 6.58 -2.24 12.03
C GLY A 49 7.84 -1.52 12.51
N VAL A 50 8.97 -1.70 11.86
CA VAL A 50 10.21 -0.95 12.16
C VAL A 50 10.02 0.51 11.78
N ASN A 51 9.60 0.76 10.54
CA ASN A 51 9.19 2.08 10.11
C ASN A 51 7.68 2.25 10.30
N ARG A 52 7.29 3.43 10.73
CA ARG A 52 5.90 3.77 11.05
C ARG A 52 5.43 4.92 10.17
N ALA A 53 4.14 4.93 9.88
CA ALA A 53 3.52 6.01 9.14
C ALA A 53 3.25 7.21 10.05
N VAL A 54 3.40 8.40 9.50
CA VAL A 54 2.99 9.64 10.18
C VAL A 54 1.46 9.70 10.21
N PRO A 55 0.83 9.95 11.37
CA PRO A 55 -0.63 9.94 11.50
C PRO A 55 -1.35 10.91 10.55
N THR A 56 -0.75 12.06 10.25
CA THR A 56 -1.33 13.05 9.34
C THR A 56 -1.66 12.44 7.99
N LEU A 57 -0.81 11.55 7.46
CA LEU A 57 -1.07 10.85 6.20
C LEU A 57 -2.41 10.08 6.22
N TYR A 58 -2.79 9.48 7.34
CA TYR A 58 -4.06 8.78 7.46
C TYR A 58 -5.26 9.73 7.38
N TYR A 59 -5.15 10.89 8.00
CA TYR A 59 -6.22 11.90 8.04
C TYR A 59 -6.28 12.78 6.79
N ASP A 60 -5.23 12.83 5.99
CA ASP A 60 -5.19 13.52 4.70
C ASP A 60 -5.96 12.75 3.60
N TYR A 61 -6.14 11.44 3.78
CA TYR A 61 -6.98 10.67 2.88
C TYR A 61 -8.46 11.02 3.04
N ASP A 62 -9.18 11.06 1.92
CA ASP A 62 -10.65 11.04 1.96
C ASP A 62 -11.14 9.78 2.70
N SER A 63 -12.18 9.94 3.51
CA SER A 63 -12.72 8.83 4.34
C SER A 63 -13.27 7.66 3.51
N GLU A 64 -13.64 7.92 2.25
CA GLU A 64 -14.14 6.91 1.31
C GLU A 64 -13.05 6.38 0.37
N ASP A 65 -11.81 6.87 0.48
CA ASP A 65 -10.68 6.36 -0.29
C ASP A 65 -10.20 5.02 0.29
N ILE A 66 -10.45 3.94 -0.43
CA ILE A 66 -10.06 2.59 0.02
C ILE A 66 -8.54 2.42 0.19
N ARG A 67 -7.73 3.30 -0.41
CA ARG A 67 -6.27 3.28 -0.25
C ARG A 67 -5.85 3.69 1.15
N ARG A 68 -6.65 4.47 1.88
CA ARG A 68 -6.37 4.91 3.24
C ARG A 68 -6.06 3.72 4.15
N ASP A 69 -7.00 2.81 4.28
CA ASP A 69 -6.92 1.68 5.20
C ASP A 69 -6.01 0.54 4.70
N ILE A 70 -5.56 0.66 3.44
CA ILE A 70 -4.52 -0.21 2.87
C ILE A 70 -3.13 0.40 3.08
N THR A 71 -2.98 1.71 2.92
CA THR A 71 -1.67 2.38 2.97
C THR A 71 -1.19 2.61 4.39
N VAL A 72 -2.09 3.07 5.27
CA VAL A 72 -1.79 3.34 6.68
C VAL A 72 -2.83 2.64 7.53
N VAL A 73 -2.40 1.80 8.45
CA VAL A 73 -3.30 1.02 9.31
C VAL A 73 -3.13 1.38 10.78
N PRO A 74 -4.25 1.69 11.47
CA PRO A 74 -4.24 2.06 12.88
C PRO A 74 -4.30 0.84 13.81
N TYR A 75 -3.74 -0.29 13.39
CA TYR A 75 -3.73 -1.51 14.19
C TYR A 75 -2.42 -2.29 14.02
N GLU A 76 -2.19 -3.22 14.92
CA GLU A 76 -1.12 -4.20 14.91
C GLU A 76 -1.64 -5.56 15.38
N TRP A 77 -0.93 -6.64 15.10
CA TRP A 77 -1.26 -7.97 15.60
C TRP A 77 -0.84 -8.11 17.06
N SER A 78 -1.73 -8.60 17.91
CA SER A 78 -1.57 -8.67 19.36
C SER A 78 -0.40 -9.58 19.78
N LYS A 79 0.13 -9.31 20.96
CA LYS A 79 1.06 -10.24 21.63
C LYS A 79 0.32 -11.41 22.30
N THR A 80 -0.92 -11.16 22.73
CA THR A 80 -1.77 -12.20 23.37
C THR A 80 -2.39 -13.06 22.29
N LEU A 81 -2.23 -14.37 22.42
CA LEU A 81 -2.76 -15.36 21.50
C LEU A 81 -3.97 -16.06 22.10
N THR A 82 -4.98 -16.32 21.27
CA THR A 82 -6.11 -17.19 21.59
C THR A 82 -6.04 -18.41 20.68
N ASN A 83 -5.90 -19.60 21.25
CA ASN A 83 -5.68 -20.85 20.50
C ASN A 83 -4.54 -20.78 19.48
N GLY A 84 -3.45 -20.10 19.85
CA GLY A 84 -2.27 -19.93 18.99
C GLY A 84 -2.39 -18.82 17.93
N ASN A 85 -3.51 -18.12 17.87
CA ASN A 85 -3.75 -17.06 16.91
C ASN A 85 -3.74 -15.68 17.57
N ALA A 86 -3.06 -14.72 16.95
CA ALA A 86 -3.16 -13.32 17.29
C ALA A 86 -4.47 -12.72 16.75
N SER A 87 -4.97 -11.71 17.42
CA SER A 87 -6.04 -10.82 16.94
C SER A 87 -5.49 -9.44 16.64
N VAL A 88 -6.19 -8.65 15.83
CA VAL A 88 -5.84 -7.25 15.62
C VAL A 88 -6.14 -6.43 16.87
N THR A 89 -5.25 -5.49 17.17
CA THR A 89 -5.38 -4.55 18.29
C THR A 89 -5.14 -3.14 17.77
N LEU A 90 -5.99 -2.19 18.14
CA LEU A 90 -5.77 -0.79 17.76
C LEU A 90 -4.42 -0.31 18.31
N SER A 91 -3.66 0.33 17.46
CA SER A 91 -2.42 0.99 17.84
C SER A 91 -2.67 2.46 18.15
N GLY A 92 -1.84 3.04 19.01
CA GLY A 92 -1.84 4.49 19.21
C GLY A 92 -1.42 5.23 17.93
N LEU A 93 -1.75 6.52 17.84
CA LEU A 93 -1.44 7.37 16.68
C LEU A 93 0.04 7.32 16.27
N ASN A 94 0.94 7.29 17.26
CA ASN A 94 2.38 7.20 17.03
C ASN A 94 2.88 5.81 16.62
N LYS A 95 1.99 4.83 16.46
CA LYS A 95 2.30 3.45 16.12
C LYS A 95 1.60 2.96 14.86
N MET A 96 1.02 3.85 14.08
CA MET A 96 0.40 3.49 12.79
C MET A 96 1.42 2.83 11.87
N CYS A 97 1.06 1.68 11.30
CA CYS A 97 1.91 0.92 10.40
C CYS A 97 1.62 1.27 8.94
N PHE A 98 2.61 1.06 8.07
CA PHE A 98 2.33 0.92 6.65
C PHE A 98 1.63 -0.41 6.40
N GLY A 99 0.56 -0.38 5.61
CA GLY A 99 -0.33 -1.52 5.43
C GLY A 99 -0.33 -2.13 4.02
N LYS A 100 0.51 -1.63 3.11
CA LYS A 100 0.64 -2.20 1.75
C LYS A 100 1.42 -3.50 1.73
N LEU A 101 2.22 -3.76 2.75
CA LEU A 101 3.02 -4.96 2.93
C LEU A 101 2.56 -5.66 4.21
N ARG A 102 2.05 -6.87 4.07
CA ARG A 102 1.42 -7.60 5.18
C ARG A 102 1.83 -9.07 5.17
N TYR A 103 2.18 -9.58 6.32
CA TYR A 103 2.52 -11.00 6.49
C TYR A 103 1.31 -11.91 6.23
N GLU A 104 0.09 -11.44 6.54
CA GLU A 104 -1.15 -12.16 6.26
C GLU A 104 -1.47 -12.31 4.76
N TRP A 105 -0.77 -11.60 3.89
CA TRP A 105 -0.89 -11.73 2.44
C TRP A 105 0.17 -12.64 1.82
N MET A 106 1.17 -13.05 2.62
CA MET A 106 2.15 -14.02 2.15
C MET A 106 1.48 -15.37 1.90
N ASN A 107 2.00 -16.09 0.92
CA ASN A 107 1.54 -17.45 0.59
C ASN A 107 2.16 -18.54 1.49
N ARG A 108 2.93 -18.13 2.50
CA ARG A 108 3.60 -19.00 3.50
C ARG A 108 3.79 -18.26 4.81
N ILE A 109 4.10 -19.04 5.85
CA ILE A 109 4.51 -18.46 7.15
C ILE A 109 5.96 -17.99 7.06
N VAL A 110 6.22 -16.74 7.46
CA VAL A 110 7.56 -16.14 7.45
C VAL A 110 8.32 -16.56 8.71
N THR A 111 9.54 -17.07 8.54
CA THR A 111 10.28 -17.74 9.61
C THR A 111 11.28 -16.83 10.33
N SER A 112 11.80 -15.83 9.67
CA SER A 112 12.80 -14.91 10.25
C SER A 112 12.67 -13.49 9.71
N THR A 113 13.41 -12.55 10.29
CA THR A 113 13.40 -11.14 9.86
C THR A 113 14.04 -10.90 8.48
N ASN A 114 14.73 -11.89 7.94
CA ASN A 114 15.36 -11.82 6.61
C ASN A 114 14.67 -12.74 5.59
N ASP A 115 13.50 -13.27 5.92
CA ASP A 115 12.82 -14.31 5.18
C ASP A 115 11.51 -13.79 4.59
N ASP A 116 11.54 -12.71 3.83
CA ASP A 116 10.30 -12.22 3.23
C ASP A 116 10.15 -12.52 1.73
N GLY A 117 11.20 -12.47 0.93
CA GLY A 117 11.16 -12.77 -0.52
C GLY A 117 10.28 -11.83 -1.34
N VAL A 118 9.80 -10.75 -0.74
CA VAL A 118 8.90 -9.79 -1.40
C VAL A 118 9.71 -8.83 -2.26
N ASN A 119 9.34 -8.72 -3.53
CA ASN A 119 10.00 -7.80 -4.45
C ASN A 119 9.69 -6.35 -4.10
N TRP A 120 10.69 -5.49 -4.23
CA TRP A 120 10.49 -4.06 -4.10
C TRP A 120 9.96 -3.46 -5.40
N GLN A 121 8.71 -2.98 -5.37
CA GLN A 121 8.07 -2.34 -6.51
C GLN A 121 8.65 -0.95 -6.72
N TYR A 122 9.51 -0.80 -7.74
CA TYR A 122 10.12 0.48 -8.05
C TYR A 122 9.20 1.36 -8.92
N MET A 123 8.59 0.77 -9.95
CA MET A 123 7.68 1.47 -10.86
C MET A 123 6.47 0.60 -11.20
N ARG A 124 5.29 1.21 -11.15
CA ARG A 124 4.02 0.58 -11.51
C ARG A 124 3.27 1.41 -12.55
N LEU A 125 2.37 0.79 -13.28
CA LEU A 125 1.56 1.44 -14.32
C LEU A 125 0.80 2.68 -13.78
N ALA A 126 0.34 2.63 -12.52
CA ALA A 126 -0.28 3.78 -11.88
C ALA A 126 0.63 5.02 -11.81
N ASP A 127 1.93 4.82 -11.59
CA ASP A 127 2.89 5.93 -11.54
C ASP A 127 3.06 6.55 -12.93
N VAL A 128 3.08 5.71 -13.98
CA VAL A 128 3.14 6.17 -15.38
C VAL A 128 1.88 6.97 -15.77
N TYR A 129 0.70 6.50 -15.33
CA TYR A 129 -0.55 7.26 -15.54
C TYR A 129 -0.51 8.63 -14.85
N LEU A 130 -0.02 8.70 -13.62
CA LEU A 130 0.07 9.97 -12.90
C LEU A 130 1.11 10.91 -13.52
N MET A 131 2.26 10.40 -13.97
CA MET A 131 3.26 11.19 -14.72
C MET A 131 2.71 11.70 -16.04
N ALA A 132 1.93 10.90 -16.77
CA ALA A 132 1.28 11.34 -18.01
C ALA A 132 0.20 12.41 -17.71
N ALA A 133 -0.57 12.23 -16.64
CA ALA A 133 -1.57 13.23 -16.22
C ALA A 133 -0.90 14.57 -15.86
N GLU A 134 0.19 14.55 -15.11
CA GLU A 134 0.97 15.73 -14.77
C GLU A 134 1.50 16.43 -16.04
N ALA A 135 2.14 15.68 -16.94
CA ALA A 135 2.66 16.23 -18.19
C ALA A 135 1.59 16.90 -19.07
N GLU A 136 0.42 16.26 -19.23
CA GLU A 136 -0.70 16.85 -19.98
C GLU A 136 -1.26 18.10 -19.30
N ASN A 137 -1.31 18.09 -17.96
CA ASN A 137 -1.74 19.27 -17.20
C ASN A 137 -0.76 20.45 -17.39
N GLU A 138 0.53 20.21 -17.35
CA GLU A 138 1.56 21.24 -17.60
C GLU A 138 1.48 21.83 -19.02
N LEU A 139 1.03 21.03 -19.99
CA LEU A 139 0.75 21.46 -21.36
C LEU A 139 -0.60 22.21 -21.50
N GLY A 140 -1.39 22.34 -20.44
CA GLY A 140 -2.72 22.96 -20.46
C GLY A 140 -3.84 22.04 -20.95
N ASN A 141 -3.55 20.75 -21.17
CA ASN A 141 -4.50 19.77 -21.69
C ASN A 141 -5.26 19.07 -20.54
N THR A 142 -5.99 19.80 -19.70
CA THR A 142 -6.64 19.29 -18.49
C THR A 142 -7.56 18.09 -18.73
N SER A 143 -8.25 18.05 -19.88
CA SER A 143 -9.11 16.91 -20.24
C SER A 143 -8.32 15.64 -20.55
N ALA A 144 -7.16 15.76 -21.21
CA ALA A 144 -6.24 14.64 -21.43
C ALA A 144 -5.60 14.19 -20.12
N ALA A 145 -5.15 15.12 -19.28
CA ALA A 145 -4.66 14.86 -17.95
C ALA A 145 -5.64 14.03 -17.13
N TRP A 146 -6.93 14.43 -17.15
CA TRP A 146 -7.98 13.67 -16.48
C TRP A 146 -8.12 12.24 -17.01
N THR A 147 -8.00 12.04 -18.31
CA THR A 147 -8.09 10.70 -18.92
C THR A 147 -7.04 9.74 -18.35
N TYR A 148 -5.84 10.23 -18.07
CA TYR A 148 -4.78 9.44 -17.44
C TYR A 148 -4.98 9.28 -15.93
N MET A 149 -5.47 10.30 -15.23
CA MET A 149 -5.69 10.21 -13.77
C MET A 149 -6.89 9.33 -13.40
N LYS A 150 -7.95 9.36 -14.20
CA LYS A 150 -9.22 8.70 -13.91
C LYS A 150 -9.09 7.22 -13.53
N PRO A 151 -8.35 6.35 -14.26
CA PRO A 151 -8.22 4.93 -13.89
C PRO A 151 -7.61 4.70 -12.51
N VAL A 152 -6.74 5.61 -12.04
CA VAL A 152 -6.13 5.53 -10.71
C VAL A 152 -7.16 5.90 -9.63
N LEU A 153 -8.06 6.85 -9.92
CA LEU A 153 -9.11 7.28 -9.00
C LEU A 153 -10.29 6.30 -8.97
N ASP A 154 -10.72 5.78 -10.12
CA ASP A 154 -11.85 4.84 -10.24
C ASP A 154 -11.69 3.59 -9.37
N ARG A 155 -10.46 3.11 -9.20
CA ARG A 155 -10.18 1.96 -8.34
C ARG A 155 -10.08 2.30 -6.85
N ALA A 156 -10.11 3.58 -6.49
CA ALA A 156 -9.84 4.08 -5.15
C ALA A 156 -11.03 4.76 -4.49
N LEU A 157 -11.87 5.42 -5.27
CA LEU A 157 -12.96 6.27 -4.81
C LEU A 157 -14.32 5.84 -5.40
N PRO A 158 -15.42 6.12 -4.70
CA PRO A 158 -16.77 5.97 -5.28
C PRO A 158 -16.96 6.82 -6.54
N ALA A 159 -17.73 6.31 -7.49
CA ALA A 159 -17.96 6.97 -8.79
C ALA A 159 -18.47 8.41 -8.66
N ALA A 160 -19.33 8.69 -7.68
CA ALA A 160 -19.84 10.04 -7.43
C ALA A 160 -18.71 11.04 -7.06
N LYS A 161 -17.74 10.60 -6.26
CA LYS A 161 -16.57 11.43 -5.92
C LYS A 161 -15.65 11.64 -7.12
N VAL A 162 -15.41 10.59 -7.90
CA VAL A 162 -14.62 10.72 -9.13
C VAL A 162 -15.25 11.72 -10.09
N ALA A 163 -16.58 11.71 -10.27
CA ALA A 163 -17.29 12.68 -11.09
C ALA A 163 -17.18 14.12 -10.56
N ALA A 164 -17.27 14.30 -9.24
CA ALA A 164 -17.09 15.62 -8.62
C ALA A 164 -15.65 16.16 -8.81
N LEU A 165 -14.65 15.29 -8.67
CA LEU A 165 -13.25 15.64 -8.93
C LEU A 165 -13.01 15.98 -10.40
N GLN A 166 -13.67 15.27 -11.34
CA GLN A 166 -13.58 15.57 -12.75
C GLN A 166 -14.03 17.00 -13.04
N THR A 167 -15.20 17.39 -12.53
CA THR A 167 -15.73 18.76 -12.72
C THR A 167 -14.77 19.81 -12.17
N LYS A 168 -14.16 19.54 -11.00
CA LYS A 168 -13.22 20.46 -10.36
C LYS A 168 -11.93 20.63 -11.17
N TYR A 169 -11.32 19.52 -11.57
CA TYR A 169 -9.97 19.54 -12.12
C TYR A 169 -9.94 19.84 -13.62
N THR A 170 -10.94 19.44 -14.40
CA THR A 170 -10.96 19.77 -15.83
C THR A 170 -11.31 21.25 -16.10
N ALA A 171 -11.90 21.93 -15.12
CA ALA A 171 -12.24 23.35 -15.22
C ALA A 171 -11.06 24.30 -14.95
N ASN A 172 -10.01 23.83 -14.28
CA ASN A 172 -8.91 24.70 -13.85
C ASN A 172 -7.59 23.92 -13.76
N GLN A 173 -6.63 24.28 -14.59
CA GLN A 173 -5.29 23.69 -14.60
C GLN A 173 -4.59 23.76 -13.23
N GLN A 174 -4.72 24.88 -12.52
CA GLN A 174 -4.09 25.04 -11.20
C GLN A 174 -4.73 24.19 -10.10
N ALA A 175 -5.97 23.71 -10.32
CA ALA A 175 -6.66 22.83 -9.39
C ALA A 175 -6.29 21.35 -9.58
N PHE A 176 -5.70 21.02 -10.74
CA PHE A 176 -5.27 19.66 -11.10
C PHE A 176 -4.00 19.28 -10.38
#